data_234b303173118f7e510f1e673ca14333
#
_entry.id   234b303173118f7e510f1e673ca14333
#
_cell.length_a   1.000
_cell.length_b   1.000
_cell.length_c   1.000
_cell.angle_alpha   90.00
_cell.angle_beta   90.00
_cell.angle_gamma   90.00
#
_symmetry.space_group_name_H-M   'P 1'
#
loop_
_entity.id
_entity.type
_entity.pdbx_description
1 polymer ?
#
loop_
_entity_poly.entity_id
_entity_poly.type
_entity_poly.pdbx_seq_one_letter_code
_entity_poly.pdbx_strand_id
1 'polypeptide(L)'
;MATSYTPTHVHLVGSIGLGGVDEVFGTVGRALGRRLKRIPDGEPGPRRLWVSFQYPLLRSSPFLRPDPSGALRKTSGFPLLCLAEGVKADEVEFGELGYAREARGSYLDFLAARDRGDVAKGTRFQVCLPTPMSVIYAFCTARDVAAIEPAYEKAMAREVELICRHIPHSDLCIQWDVCHD
;
A
#
# COMPACT_ATOMS: atom_id res chain seq x y z
N MET A 1 -13.39 -29.85 -28.85
CA MET A 1 -14.26 -28.76 -28.41
C MET A 1 -13.57 -28.07 -27.26
N ALA A 2 -13.22 -26.79 -27.38
CA ALA A 2 -12.65 -26.04 -26.27
C ALA A 2 -13.76 -25.82 -25.24
N THR A 3 -13.61 -26.35 -24.04
CA THR A 3 -14.49 -26.05 -22.90
C THR A 3 -14.34 -24.57 -22.60
N SER A 4 -15.36 -23.75 -22.83
CA SER A 4 -15.38 -22.33 -22.45
C SER A 4 -15.32 -22.25 -20.93
N TYR A 5 -14.16 -21.91 -20.39
CA TYR A 5 -14.01 -21.63 -18.95
C TYR A 5 -14.57 -20.24 -18.66
N THR A 6 -15.63 -20.19 -17.86
CA THR A 6 -16.18 -18.93 -17.35
C THR A 6 -15.65 -18.71 -15.93
N PRO A 7 -14.83 -17.69 -15.66
CA PRO A 7 -14.35 -17.39 -14.31
C PRO A 7 -15.52 -17.10 -13.38
N THR A 8 -15.55 -17.78 -12.23
CA THR A 8 -16.57 -17.56 -11.20
C THR A 8 -16.25 -16.39 -10.27
N HIS A 9 -14.97 -16.04 -10.16
CA HIS A 9 -14.48 -14.97 -9.29
C HIS A 9 -13.40 -14.15 -9.98
N VAL A 10 -13.33 -12.87 -9.59
CA VAL A 10 -12.29 -11.92 -10.03
C VAL A 10 -11.54 -11.44 -8.80
N HIS A 11 -10.23 -11.36 -8.91
CA HIS A 11 -9.35 -10.73 -7.95
C HIS A 11 -8.73 -9.49 -8.58
N LEU A 12 -8.82 -8.35 -7.88
CA LEU A 12 -8.18 -7.09 -8.23
C LEU A 12 -6.95 -6.91 -7.36
N VAL A 13 -5.82 -6.60 -7.98
CA VAL A 13 -4.52 -6.56 -7.28
C VAL A 13 -4.42 -5.32 -6.37
N GLY A 14 -4.92 -4.16 -6.80
CA GLY A 14 -4.82 -2.94 -5.99
C GLY A 14 -5.16 -1.72 -6.80
N SER A 15 -4.18 -1.15 -7.49
CA SER A 15 -4.32 0.10 -8.24
C SER A 15 -5.35 0.01 -9.36
N ILE A 16 -6.24 1.00 -9.43
CA ILE A 16 -7.29 1.13 -10.46
C ILE A 16 -7.26 2.56 -10.99
N GLY A 17 -7.19 2.72 -12.31
CA GLY A 17 -7.01 4.02 -12.99
C GLY A 17 -8.26 4.90 -13.01
N LEU A 18 -8.97 5.05 -11.87
CA LEU A 18 -10.13 5.93 -11.70
C LEU A 18 -9.79 7.14 -10.82
N GLY A 19 -10.68 8.12 -10.76
CA GLY A 19 -10.41 9.42 -10.14
C GLY A 19 -10.40 9.41 -8.62
N GLY A 20 -11.17 8.52 -7.98
CA GLY A 20 -11.31 8.46 -6.53
C GLY A 20 -11.87 7.14 -6.03
N VAL A 21 -11.83 6.96 -4.71
CA VAL A 21 -12.26 5.72 -4.02
C VAL A 21 -13.75 5.43 -4.29
N ASP A 22 -14.63 6.43 -4.20
CA ASP A 22 -16.06 6.26 -4.44
C ASP A 22 -16.37 5.84 -5.88
N GLU A 23 -15.64 6.41 -6.84
CA GLU A 23 -15.75 6.02 -8.25
C GLU A 23 -15.30 4.58 -8.48
N VAL A 24 -14.24 4.13 -7.80
CA VAL A 24 -13.76 2.75 -7.85
C VAL A 24 -14.84 1.80 -7.33
N PHE A 25 -15.35 2.02 -6.13
CA PHE A 25 -16.37 1.16 -5.54
C PHE A 25 -17.64 1.14 -6.38
N GLY A 26 -18.09 2.30 -6.86
CA GLY A 26 -19.28 2.40 -7.71
C GLY A 26 -19.11 1.70 -9.05
N THR A 27 -18.02 1.97 -9.76
CA THR A 27 -17.80 1.43 -11.10
C THR A 27 -17.49 -0.06 -11.07
N VAL A 28 -16.50 -0.45 -10.25
CA VAL A 28 -16.03 -1.84 -10.18
C VAL A 28 -17.04 -2.74 -9.49
N GLY A 29 -17.65 -2.24 -8.41
CA GLY A 29 -18.66 -2.99 -7.67
C GLY A 29 -19.87 -3.36 -8.53
N ARG A 30 -20.42 -2.39 -9.29
CA ARG A 30 -21.52 -2.63 -10.22
C ARG A 30 -21.13 -3.54 -11.40
N ALA A 31 -19.92 -3.33 -11.95
CA ALA A 31 -19.46 -4.09 -13.13
C ALA A 31 -19.20 -5.57 -12.80
N LEU A 32 -18.64 -5.87 -11.64
CA LEU A 32 -18.21 -7.21 -11.27
C LEU A 32 -19.17 -7.90 -10.27
N GLY A 33 -19.88 -7.11 -9.46
CA GLY A 33 -20.91 -7.58 -8.55
C GLY A 33 -20.46 -8.75 -7.67
N ARG A 34 -21.24 -9.84 -7.65
CA ARG A 34 -20.98 -11.03 -6.82
C ARG A 34 -19.74 -11.83 -7.21
N ARG A 35 -19.08 -11.49 -8.32
CA ARG A 35 -17.78 -12.10 -8.71
C ARG A 35 -16.63 -11.60 -7.82
N LEU A 36 -16.82 -10.49 -7.09
CA LEU A 36 -15.84 -9.97 -6.14
C LEU A 36 -16.05 -10.58 -4.76
N LYS A 37 -15.02 -11.24 -4.23
CA LYS A 37 -14.92 -11.63 -2.83
C LYS A 37 -14.36 -10.52 -1.96
N ARG A 38 -13.58 -9.62 -2.57
CA ARG A 38 -12.95 -8.46 -1.98
C ARG A 38 -12.76 -7.39 -3.05
N ILE A 39 -12.70 -6.13 -2.63
CA ILE A 39 -12.53 -4.98 -3.50
C ILE A 39 -11.52 -4.00 -2.87
N PRO A 40 -10.43 -3.62 -3.58
CA PRO A 40 -9.53 -2.57 -3.13
C PRO A 40 -10.13 -1.20 -3.40
N ASP A 41 -9.56 -0.17 -2.75
CA ASP A 41 -9.95 1.22 -2.97
C ASP A 41 -9.36 1.84 -4.24
N GLY A 42 -8.54 1.09 -4.97
CA GLY A 42 -7.93 1.50 -6.23
C GLY A 42 -6.71 2.40 -6.08
N GLU A 43 -6.27 2.71 -4.87
CA GLU A 43 -5.08 3.50 -4.56
C GLU A 43 -5.04 4.86 -5.28
N PRO A 44 -6.08 5.71 -5.16
CA PRO A 44 -6.14 6.99 -5.86
C PRO A 44 -5.16 8.02 -5.27
N GLY A 45 -5.03 9.16 -5.99
CA GLY A 45 -4.20 10.27 -5.56
C GLY A 45 -2.72 9.93 -5.50
N PRO A 46 -2.00 10.33 -4.44
CA PRO A 46 -0.56 10.06 -4.30
C PRO A 46 -0.21 8.57 -4.30
N ARG A 47 -1.09 7.70 -3.79
CA ARG A 47 -0.89 6.25 -3.73
C ARG A 47 -0.90 5.59 -5.12
N ARG A 48 -1.37 6.26 -6.16
CA ARG A 48 -1.30 5.81 -7.57
C ARG A 48 0.13 5.54 -8.04
N LEU A 49 1.11 6.15 -7.40
CA LEU A 49 2.53 5.89 -7.65
C LEU A 49 3.09 4.70 -6.84
N TRP A 50 2.21 3.87 -6.33
CA TRP A 50 2.51 2.67 -5.54
C TRP A 50 3.45 3.01 -4.36
N VAL A 51 4.68 2.44 -4.29
CA VAL A 51 5.61 2.73 -3.18
C VAL A 51 6.18 4.15 -3.21
N SER A 52 6.12 4.85 -4.35
CA SER A 52 6.76 6.16 -4.49
C SER A 52 6.16 7.26 -3.61
N PHE A 53 4.91 7.11 -3.16
CA PHE A 53 4.32 8.06 -2.21
C PHE A 53 4.97 8.01 -0.81
N GLN A 54 5.76 6.98 -0.51
CA GLN A 54 6.55 6.87 0.71
C GLN A 54 7.86 7.67 0.66
N TYR A 55 8.33 8.01 -0.53
CA TYR A 55 9.61 8.71 -0.68
C TYR A 55 9.69 10.04 0.10
N PRO A 56 8.67 10.93 0.08
CA PRO A 56 8.69 12.15 0.90
C PRO A 56 8.84 11.88 2.40
N LEU A 57 8.19 10.83 2.92
CA LEU A 57 8.31 10.42 4.31
C LEU A 57 9.74 9.96 4.62
N LEU A 58 10.28 9.06 3.82
CA LEU A 58 11.67 8.60 3.98
C LEU A 58 12.65 9.77 3.88
N ARG A 59 12.44 10.66 2.91
CA ARG A 59 13.31 11.82 2.66
C ARG A 59 13.30 12.85 3.80
N SER A 60 12.19 12.96 4.53
CA SER A 60 12.04 13.85 5.68
C SER A 60 12.52 13.24 7.00
N SER A 61 12.87 11.96 7.02
CA SER A 61 13.39 11.28 8.20
C SER A 61 14.73 11.89 8.63
N PRO A 62 14.93 12.19 9.92
CA PRO A 62 16.22 12.70 10.42
C PRO A 62 17.33 11.64 10.36
N PHE A 63 16.98 10.38 10.22
CA PHE A 63 17.91 9.25 10.16
C PHE A 63 18.45 8.98 8.76
N LEU A 64 17.84 9.59 7.73
CA LEU A 64 18.20 9.35 6.33
C LEU A 64 18.61 10.65 5.63
N ARG A 65 19.50 10.51 4.65
CA ARG A 65 19.91 11.60 3.76
C ARG A 65 20.07 11.09 2.32
N PRO A 66 20.06 11.99 1.31
CA PRO A 66 20.47 11.59 -0.03
C PRO A 66 21.90 11.05 -0.03
N ASP A 67 22.08 9.96 -0.80
CA ASP A 67 23.41 9.37 -0.94
C ASP A 67 24.39 10.37 -1.57
N PRO A 68 25.57 10.62 -0.95
CA PRO A 68 26.55 11.58 -1.47
C PRO A 68 27.09 11.25 -2.86
N SER A 69 26.98 10.00 -3.31
CA SER A 69 27.39 9.60 -4.67
C SER A 69 26.48 10.20 -5.76
N GLY A 70 25.33 10.78 -5.38
CA GLY A 70 24.33 11.25 -6.33
C GLY A 70 23.56 10.14 -7.04
N ALA A 71 23.63 8.91 -6.54
CA ALA A 71 22.92 7.78 -7.13
C ALA A 71 21.41 8.00 -7.15
N LEU A 72 20.78 7.72 -8.30
CA LEU A 72 19.35 7.90 -8.53
C LEU A 72 18.66 6.55 -8.74
N ARG A 73 17.42 6.45 -8.27
CA ARG A 73 16.55 5.34 -8.66
C ARG A 73 16.25 5.42 -10.17
N LYS A 74 16.55 4.36 -10.90
CA LYS A 74 16.41 4.34 -12.38
C LYS A 74 15.01 4.63 -12.89
N THR A 75 13.98 4.18 -12.15
CA THR A 75 12.57 4.28 -12.60
C THR A 75 11.91 5.62 -12.29
N SER A 76 12.28 6.29 -11.20
CA SER A 76 11.63 7.54 -10.76
C SER A 76 12.56 8.76 -10.79
N GLY A 77 13.87 8.56 -10.93
CA GLY A 77 14.86 9.63 -10.83
C GLY A 77 15.03 10.20 -9.41
N PHE A 78 14.42 9.62 -8.39
CA PHE A 78 14.61 10.05 -7.02
C PHE A 78 16.03 9.71 -6.54
N PRO A 79 16.70 10.64 -5.80
CA PRO A 79 17.94 10.32 -5.13
C PRO A 79 17.80 9.12 -4.20
N LEU A 80 18.74 8.19 -4.24
CA LEU A 80 18.78 7.12 -3.26
C LEU A 80 19.13 7.71 -1.88
N LEU A 81 18.55 7.13 -0.84
CA LEU A 81 18.77 7.51 0.54
C LEU A 81 19.77 6.56 1.19
N CYS A 82 20.54 7.08 2.10
CA CYS A 82 21.47 6.32 2.95
C CYS A 82 21.29 6.77 4.40
N LEU A 83 21.86 6.03 5.35
CA LEU A 83 21.92 6.47 6.74
C LEU A 83 22.60 7.84 6.84
N ALA A 84 22.08 8.71 7.69
CA ALA A 84 22.73 9.96 8.02
C ALA A 84 24.03 9.68 8.78
N GLU A 85 24.99 10.62 8.71
CA GLU A 85 26.28 10.45 9.34
C GLU A 85 26.17 10.30 10.86
N GLY A 86 26.84 9.30 11.41
CA GLY A 86 26.80 8.98 12.84
C GLY A 86 25.56 8.21 13.33
N VAL A 87 24.54 8.03 12.49
CA VAL A 87 23.35 7.27 12.86
C VAL A 87 23.65 5.78 12.85
N LYS A 88 23.27 5.08 13.93
CA LYS A 88 23.34 3.63 14.04
C LYS A 88 22.03 2.98 13.62
N ALA A 89 22.09 1.72 13.19
CA ALA A 89 20.94 0.97 12.74
C ALA A 89 19.82 0.85 13.81
N ASP A 90 20.19 0.73 15.08
CA ASP A 90 19.28 0.61 16.21
C ASP A 90 18.62 1.93 16.63
N GLU A 91 19.12 3.05 16.14
CA GLU A 91 18.55 4.38 16.33
C GLU A 91 17.48 4.73 15.29
N VAL A 92 17.46 4.01 14.16
CA VAL A 92 16.50 4.29 13.09
C VAL A 92 15.09 3.93 13.53
N GLU A 93 14.19 4.89 13.38
CA GLU A 93 12.76 4.69 13.60
C GLU A 93 11.92 5.49 12.62
N PHE A 94 10.72 4.99 12.36
CA PHE A 94 9.72 5.67 11.54
C PHE A 94 8.45 5.85 12.35
N GLY A 95 7.81 7.00 12.19
CA GLY A 95 6.49 7.29 12.76
C GLY A 95 5.36 6.62 11.95
N GLU A 96 4.28 7.35 11.78
CA GLU A 96 3.14 6.94 10.95
C GLU A 96 3.56 6.88 9.47
N LEU A 97 3.27 5.75 8.81
CA LEU A 97 3.52 5.58 7.38
C LEU A 97 2.34 6.05 6.52
N GLY A 98 1.16 6.20 7.13
CA GLY A 98 -0.05 6.71 6.50
C GLY A 98 -0.99 5.64 5.93
N TYR A 99 -0.59 4.38 5.86
CA TYR A 99 -1.45 3.31 5.32
C TYR A 99 -2.73 3.11 6.14
N ALA A 100 -2.64 3.13 7.46
CA ALA A 100 -3.81 2.97 8.33
C ALA A 100 -4.77 4.15 8.22
N ARG A 101 -4.26 5.37 8.09
CA ARG A 101 -5.08 6.57 7.89
C ARG A 101 -5.87 6.48 6.59
N GLU A 102 -5.19 6.15 5.48
CA GLU A 102 -5.80 5.99 4.17
C GLU A 102 -6.83 4.84 4.17
N ALA A 103 -6.48 3.69 4.74
CA ALA A 103 -7.39 2.54 4.84
C ALA A 103 -8.67 2.88 5.62
N ARG A 104 -8.57 3.64 6.71
CA ARG A 104 -9.74 4.08 7.49
C ARG A 104 -10.65 5.01 6.68
N GLY A 105 -10.09 5.96 5.95
CA GLY A 105 -10.86 6.85 5.07
C GLY A 105 -11.59 6.04 3.99
N SER A 106 -10.87 5.22 3.26
CA SER A 106 -11.42 4.37 2.19
C SER A 106 -12.45 3.36 2.71
N TYR A 107 -12.33 2.89 3.96
CA TYR A 107 -13.32 2.00 4.56
C TYR A 107 -14.67 2.69 4.79
N LEU A 108 -14.68 3.97 5.14
CA LEU A 108 -15.94 4.74 5.24
C LEU A 108 -16.63 4.86 3.88
N ASP A 109 -15.86 5.12 2.82
CA ASP A 109 -16.39 5.15 1.45
C ASP A 109 -16.90 3.77 1.01
N PHE A 110 -16.19 2.69 1.40
CA PHE A 110 -16.63 1.31 1.17
C PHE A 110 -17.98 1.02 1.84
N LEU A 111 -18.18 1.44 3.09
CA LEU A 111 -19.45 1.28 3.81
C LEU A 111 -20.57 2.03 3.09
N ALA A 112 -20.33 3.28 2.71
CA ALA A 112 -21.29 4.09 1.97
C ALA A 112 -21.65 3.46 0.61
N ALA A 113 -20.68 2.93 -0.13
CA ALA A 113 -20.92 2.23 -1.40
C ALA A 113 -21.70 0.92 -1.21
N ARG A 114 -21.42 0.19 -0.13
CA ARG A 114 -22.19 -1.02 0.23
C ARG A 114 -23.63 -0.70 0.59
N ASP A 115 -23.86 0.36 1.33
CA ASP A 115 -25.20 0.81 1.72
C ASP A 115 -26.03 1.29 0.51
N ARG A 116 -25.40 1.91 -0.49
CA ARG A 116 -26.02 2.25 -1.76
C ARG A 116 -26.29 1.04 -2.67
N GLY A 117 -25.72 -0.12 -2.35
CA GLY A 117 -25.82 -1.33 -3.17
C GLY A 117 -24.82 -1.40 -4.34
N ASP A 118 -23.87 -0.48 -4.41
CA ASP A 118 -22.78 -0.50 -5.41
C ASP A 118 -21.83 -1.68 -5.17
N VAL A 119 -21.57 -2.01 -3.92
CA VAL A 119 -20.76 -3.16 -3.50
C VAL A 119 -21.66 -4.25 -2.93
N ALA A 120 -21.55 -5.48 -3.44
CA ALA A 120 -22.36 -6.60 -3.03
C ALA A 120 -22.16 -6.96 -1.55
N LYS A 121 -23.25 -7.35 -0.86
CA LYS A 121 -23.17 -7.88 0.51
C LYS A 121 -22.24 -9.10 0.58
N GLY A 122 -21.36 -9.13 1.58
CA GLY A 122 -20.36 -10.19 1.77
C GLY A 122 -19.04 -9.98 1.01
N THR A 123 -18.94 -8.93 0.18
CA THR A 123 -17.63 -8.47 -0.34
C THR A 123 -16.84 -7.81 0.78
N ARG A 124 -15.56 -8.16 0.93
CA ARG A 124 -14.66 -7.56 1.90
C ARG A 124 -13.93 -6.35 1.30
N PHE A 125 -13.59 -5.40 2.15
CA PHE A 125 -12.67 -4.33 1.81
C PHE A 125 -11.24 -4.86 1.79
N GLN A 126 -10.53 -4.65 0.68
CA GLN A 126 -9.14 -5.08 0.52
C GLN A 126 -8.20 -3.90 0.74
N VAL A 127 -7.29 -4.04 1.70
CA VAL A 127 -6.18 -3.11 1.92
C VAL A 127 -4.93 -3.73 1.29
N CYS A 128 -4.35 -3.03 0.32
CA CYS A 128 -3.12 -3.44 -0.35
C CYS A 128 -1.92 -2.75 0.30
N LEU A 129 -0.93 -3.53 0.69
CA LEU A 129 0.28 -3.04 1.37
C LEU A 129 1.51 -3.59 0.67
N PRO A 130 2.52 -2.77 0.35
CA PRO A 130 3.81 -3.28 -0.09
C PRO A 130 4.53 -3.96 1.07
N THR A 131 5.38 -4.93 0.77
CA THR A 131 6.31 -5.42 1.78
C THR A 131 7.28 -4.32 2.20
N PRO A 132 7.78 -4.31 3.45
CA PRO A 132 8.81 -3.37 3.89
C PRO A 132 10.02 -3.36 2.95
N MET A 133 10.49 -4.53 2.53
CA MET A 133 11.58 -4.69 1.59
C MET A 133 11.32 -3.96 0.27
N SER A 134 10.12 -4.08 -0.31
CA SER A 134 9.75 -3.40 -1.56
C SER A 134 9.91 -1.88 -1.49
N VAL A 135 9.65 -1.27 -0.33
CA VAL A 135 9.80 0.18 -0.12
C VAL A 135 11.27 0.54 0.09
N ILE A 136 11.94 -0.13 1.03
CA ILE A 136 13.31 0.23 1.42
C ILE A 136 14.29 -0.06 0.28
N TYR A 137 14.19 -1.21 -0.38
CA TYR A 137 15.01 -1.54 -1.56
C TYR A 137 14.81 -0.56 -2.71
N ALA A 138 13.59 -0.03 -2.84
CA ALA A 138 13.30 0.93 -3.90
C ALA A 138 14.01 2.28 -3.72
N PHE A 139 14.23 2.73 -2.48
CA PHE A 139 14.67 4.11 -2.22
C PHE A 139 15.98 4.22 -1.43
N CYS A 140 16.48 3.14 -0.85
CA CYS A 140 17.70 3.16 -0.07
C CYS A 140 18.88 2.53 -0.84
N THR A 141 20.08 2.92 -0.49
CA THR A 141 21.30 2.31 -1.03
C THR A 141 21.40 0.86 -0.58
N ALA A 142 21.84 -0.03 -1.45
CA ALA A 142 21.93 -1.47 -1.15
C ALA A 142 22.76 -1.77 0.12
N ARG A 143 23.78 -0.95 0.42
CA ARG A 143 24.63 -1.12 1.62
C ARG A 143 23.88 -0.87 2.92
N ASP A 144 22.83 -0.02 2.89
CA ASP A 144 22.11 0.42 4.10
C ASP A 144 20.75 -0.27 4.27
N VAL A 145 20.27 -1.03 3.27
CA VAL A 145 18.96 -1.73 3.33
C VAL A 145 18.83 -2.55 4.61
N ALA A 146 19.81 -3.41 4.92
CA ALA A 146 19.76 -4.29 6.09
C ALA A 146 19.73 -3.53 7.44
N ALA A 147 20.21 -2.29 7.46
CA ALA A 147 20.22 -1.44 8.64
C ALA A 147 18.89 -0.66 8.80
N ILE A 148 18.22 -0.32 7.69
CA ILE A 148 17.04 0.54 7.67
C ILE A 148 15.73 -0.28 7.70
N GLU A 149 15.70 -1.39 6.97
CA GLU A 149 14.50 -2.19 6.77
C GLU A 149 13.83 -2.68 8.08
N PRO A 150 14.55 -3.15 9.13
CA PRO A 150 13.92 -3.60 10.37
C PRO A 150 13.12 -2.50 11.08
N ALA A 151 13.53 -1.24 10.96
CA ALA A 151 12.79 -0.10 11.52
C ALA A 151 11.50 0.18 10.74
N TYR A 152 11.56 0.07 9.41
CA TYR A 152 10.39 0.23 8.56
C TYR A 152 9.39 -0.93 8.74
N GLU A 153 9.88 -2.16 8.91
CA GLU A 153 9.08 -3.34 9.25
C GLU A 153 8.28 -3.13 10.54
N LYS A 154 8.93 -2.64 11.60
CA LYS A 154 8.24 -2.28 12.86
C LYS A 154 7.16 -1.22 12.65
N ALA A 155 7.42 -0.21 11.82
CA ALA A 155 6.45 0.81 11.49
C ALA A 155 5.27 0.23 10.69
N MET A 156 5.53 -0.63 9.71
CA MET A 156 4.49 -1.32 8.94
C MET A 156 3.64 -2.24 9.81
N ALA A 157 4.24 -2.95 10.76
CA ALA A 157 3.51 -3.77 11.72
C ALA A 157 2.51 -2.93 12.53
N ARG A 158 2.91 -1.73 12.99
CA ARG A 158 2.00 -0.80 13.67
C ARG A 158 0.86 -0.32 12.78
N GLU A 159 1.11 -0.05 11.50
CA GLU A 159 0.05 0.29 10.53
C GLU A 159 -0.95 -0.86 10.40
N VAL A 160 -0.47 -2.11 10.26
CA VAL A 160 -1.34 -3.30 10.19
C VAL A 160 -2.18 -3.45 11.46
N GLU A 161 -1.59 -3.29 12.64
CA GLU A 161 -2.31 -3.34 13.91
C GLU A 161 -3.42 -2.28 13.98
N LEU A 162 -3.13 -1.06 13.53
CA LEU A 162 -4.12 0.02 13.47
C LEU A 162 -5.24 -0.30 12.46
N ILE A 163 -4.93 -0.83 11.29
CA ILE A 163 -5.93 -1.28 10.30
C ILE A 163 -6.83 -2.35 10.93
N CYS A 164 -6.26 -3.39 11.51
CA CYS A 164 -6.99 -4.48 12.15
C CYS A 164 -7.84 -4.04 13.35
N ARG A 165 -7.41 -3.00 14.06
CA ARG A 165 -8.16 -2.43 15.20
C ARG A 165 -9.38 -1.60 14.75
N HIS A 166 -9.30 -0.93 13.61
CA HIS A 166 -10.31 0.01 13.16
C HIS A 166 -11.30 -0.58 12.15
N ILE A 167 -10.94 -1.65 11.44
CA ILE A 167 -11.78 -2.28 10.44
C ILE A 167 -12.17 -3.68 10.94
N PRO A 168 -13.49 -3.99 11.03
CA PRO A 168 -13.93 -5.31 11.45
C PRO A 168 -13.29 -6.42 10.61
N HIS A 169 -12.78 -7.46 11.25
CA HIS A 169 -12.10 -8.57 10.56
C HIS A 169 -13.00 -9.31 9.56
N SER A 170 -14.32 -9.30 9.80
CA SER A 170 -15.30 -9.84 8.85
C SER A 170 -15.33 -9.09 7.53
N ASP A 171 -15.01 -7.81 7.55
CA ASP A 171 -15.01 -6.92 6.39
C ASP A 171 -13.61 -6.73 5.78
N LEU A 172 -12.55 -7.10 6.48
CA LEU A 172 -11.17 -6.82 6.12
C LEU A 172 -10.50 -7.97 5.36
N CYS A 173 -9.74 -7.62 4.34
CA CYS A 173 -8.74 -8.47 3.70
C CYS A 173 -7.46 -7.65 3.51
N ILE A 174 -6.35 -8.09 4.08
CA ILE A 174 -5.03 -7.49 3.82
C ILE A 174 -4.36 -8.31 2.71
N GLN A 175 -3.84 -7.61 1.71
CA GLN A 175 -3.01 -8.16 0.65
C GLN A 175 -1.61 -7.57 0.75
N TRP A 176 -0.62 -8.44 0.74
CA TRP A 176 0.78 -8.03 0.60
C TRP A 176 1.19 -8.09 -0.86
N ASP A 177 1.69 -6.95 -1.36
CA ASP A 177 2.21 -6.85 -2.71
C ASP A 177 3.72 -7.10 -2.70
N VAL A 178 4.09 -8.31 -3.09
CA VAL A 178 5.47 -8.77 -3.17
C VAL A 178 6.03 -8.41 -4.54
N CYS A 179 7.06 -7.59 -4.60
CA CYS A 179 7.62 -7.07 -5.85
C CYS A 179 9.13 -7.31 -5.99
N HIS A 180 9.88 -7.26 -4.90
CA HIS A 180 11.34 -7.31 -4.89
C HIS A 180 11.92 -8.34 -3.91
N ASP A 181 11.08 -9.16 -3.34
CA ASP A 181 11.45 -10.16 -2.31
C ASP A 181 11.95 -11.46 -2.93
#